data_4fedd120629b1e4e79ff2a3b931ab3ee
#
_entry.id   4fedd120629b1e4e79ff2a3b931ab3ee
#
_cell.length_a   1.000
_cell.length_b   1.000
_cell.length_c   1.000
_cell.angle_alpha   90.00
_cell.angle_beta   90.00
_cell.angle_gamma   90.00
#
_symmetry.space_group_name_H-M   'P 1'
#
loop_
_entity.id
_entity.type
_entity.pdbx_description
1 polymer ?
#
loop_
_entity_poly.entity_id
_entity_poly.type
_entity_poly.pdbx_seq_one_letter_code
_entity_poly.pdbx_strand_id
1 'polypeptide(L)'
;YELPTIYCDAHLRVGRFKTLQLEPAKKLLKKFFQSTIRTRGVFGLDLNLASYYDIPYVKKLYTYALALIKSGGIWVPTANELSLWWNKRNRVTINETEYEISIFFPDNLENFTLKIINIKNIKEILGVPAKVEGNMVSFSNVNADSIAVIRLNQEL
;
A
#
# COMPACT_ATOMS: atom_id res chain seq x y z
N TYR A 1 -5.96 -14.84 -4.66
CA TYR A 1 -5.09 -14.12 -3.71
C TYR A 1 -5.74 -14.12 -2.33
N GLU A 2 -4.98 -14.49 -1.30
CA GLU A 2 -5.36 -14.28 0.10
C GLU A 2 -4.96 -12.87 0.53
N LEU A 3 -5.91 -12.11 1.06
CA LEU A 3 -5.62 -10.80 1.65
C LEU A 3 -5.20 -11.00 3.11
N PRO A 4 -4.06 -10.45 3.54
CA PRO A 4 -3.63 -10.60 4.92
C PRO A 4 -4.57 -9.85 5.86
N THR A 5 -5.16 -10.56 6.82
CA THR A 5 -5.87 -9.96 7.94
C THR A 5 -4.87 -9.62 9.03
N ILE A 6 -4.60 -8.32 9.23
CA ILE A 6 -3.63 -7.86 10.23
C ILE A 6 -4.30 -7.66 11.59
N TYR A 7 -5.59 -7.32 11.60
CA TYR A 7 -6.34 -7.05 12.82
C TYR A 7 -7.75 -7.64 12.73
N CYS A 8 -8.08 -8.50 13.68
CA CYS A 8 -9.39 -9.12 13.78
C CYS A 8 -9.97 -8.89 15.18
N ASP A 9 -11.25 -8.51 15.28
CA ASP A 9 -11.93 -8.30 16.57
C ASP A 9 -12.05 -9.57 17.39
N ALA A 10 -12.08 -10.73 16.76
CA ALA A 10 -12.07 -12.02 17.44
C ALA A 10 -10.84 -12.21 18.34
N HIS A 11 -9.69 -11.68 17.97
CA HIS A 11 -8.47 -11.73 18.77
C HIS A 11 -8.59 -10.94 20.08
N LEU A 12 -9.49 -9.98 20.16
CA LEU A 12 -9.77 -9.22 21.38
C LEU A 12 -10.65 -9.98 22.38
N ARG A 13 -11.38 -10.99 21.91
CA ARG A 13 -12.29 -11.80 22.71
C ARG A 13 -11.69 -13.12 23.12
N VAL A 14 -10.86 -13.71 22.28
CA VAL A 14 -10.27 -15.04 22.44
C VAL A 14 -8.76 -14.95 22.28
N GLY A 15 -8.00 -15.63 23.10
CA GLY A 15 -6.55 -15.71 22.98
C GLY A 15 -5.79 -14.60 23.74
N ARG A 16 -4.62 -14.24 23.22
CA ARG A 16 -3.61 -13.39 23.90
C ARG A 16 -4.11 -12.01 24.32
N PHE A 17 -5.08 -11.44 23.60
CA PHE A 17 -5.61 -10.08 23.83
C PHE A 17 -7.00 -10.07 24.47
N LYS A 18 -7.47 -11.19 24.97
CA LYS A 18 -8.82 -11.40 25.54
C LYS A 18 -9.26 -10.33 26.54
N THR A 19 -8.33 -9.73 27.26
CA THR A 19 -8.59 -8.74 28.32
C THR A 19 -8.15 -7.34 27.94
N LEU A 20 -7.85 -7.08 26.65
CA LEU A 20 -7.35 -5.78 26.24
C LEU A 20 -8.43 -4.70 26.35
N GLN A 21 -8.19 -3.70 27.18
CA GLN A 21 -9.09 -2.56 27.32
C GLN A 21 -9.06 -1.66 26.07
N LEU A 22 -10.03 -0.74 25.95
CA LEU A 22 -10.22 0.10 24.75
C LEU A 22 -9.00 0.93 24.39
N GLU A 23 -8.38 1.60 25.35
CA GLU A 23 -7.24 2.48 25.04
C GLU A 23 -5.97 1.71 24.63
N PRO A 24 -5.57 0.62 25.29
CA PRO A 24 -4.54 -0.27 24.79
C PRO A 24 -4.85 -0.84 23.39
N ALA A 25 -6.10 -1.19 23.10
CA ALA A 25 -6.50 -1.70 21.79
C ALA A 25 -6.37 -0.63 20.69
N LYS A 26 -6.79 0.60 20.95
CA LYS A 26 -6.59 1.73 20.04
C LYS A 26 -5.10 1.98 19.77
N LYS A 27 -4.27 1.92 20.82
CA LYS A 27 -2.81 2.09 20.69
C LYS A 27 -2.19 1.01 19.82
N LEU A 28 -2.62 -0.25 20.00
CA LEU A 28 -2.16 -1.38 19.18
C LEU A 28 -2.61 -1.22 17.72
N LEU A 29 -3.87 -0.89 17.48
CA LEU A 29 -4.41 -0.63 16.14
C LEU A 29 -3.64 0.48 15.42
N LYS A 30 -3.40 1.61 16.11
CA LYS A 30 -2.60 2.72 15.58
C LYS A 30 -1.18 2.27 15.21
N LYS A 31 -0.54 1.45 16.04
CA LYS A 31 0.80 0.92 15.78
C LYS A 31 0.82 0.06 14.52
N PHE A 32 -0.14 -0.84 14.34
CA PHE A 32 -0.24 -1.66 13.13
C PHE A 32 -0.50 -0.79 11.90
N PHE A 33 -1.42 0.15 11.99
CA PHE A 33 -1.73 1.09 10.92
C PHE A 33 -0.49 1.90 10.48
N GLN A 34 0.23 2.48 11.43
CA GLN A 34 1.47 3.22 11.14
C GLN A 34 2.57 2.33 10.55
N SER A 35 2.69 1.09 11.03
CA SER A 35 3.63 0.12 10.47
C SER A 35 3.30 -0.19 9.01
N THR A 36 2.02 -0.40 8.70
CA THR A 36 1.55 -0.67 7.33
C THR A 36 1.85 0.49 6.39
N ILE A 37 1.60 1.74 6.81
CA ILE A 37 1.96 2.93 6.03
C ILE A 37 3.47 2.97 5.77
N ARG A 38 4.28 2.75 6.81
CA ARG A 38 5.74 2.77 6.70
C ARG A 38 6.27 1.70 5.75
N THR A 39 5.69 0.51 5.78
CA THR A 39 6.09 -0.62 4.91
C THR A 39 5.39 -0.61 3.56
N ARG A 40 4.46 0.35 3.31
CA ARG A 40 3.61 0.41 2.11
C ARG A 40 2.87 -0.91 1.87
N GLY A 41 2.43 -1.54 2.95
CA GLY A 41 1.71 -2.80 2.93
C GLY A 41 0.19 -2.63 2.81
N VAL A 42 -0.51 -3.73 3.00
CA VAL A 42 -1.98 -3.78 3.07
C VAL A 42 -2.40 -3.95 4.53
N PHE A 43 -3.40 -3.19 4.95
CA PHE A 43 -4.02 -3.32 6.27
C PHE A 43 -5.41 -3.92 6.10
N GLY A 44 -5.57 -5.19 6.47
CA GLY A 44 -6.86 -5.86 6.54
C GLY A 44 -7.46 -5.71 7.94
N LEU A 45 -8.67 -5.17 8.02
CA LEU A 45 -9.46 -5.08 9.23
C LEU A 45 -10.65 -6.03 9.11
N ASP A 46 -10.64 -7.12 9.87
CA ASP A 46 -11.73 -8.09 9.95
C ASP A 46 -12.59 -7.81 11.18
N LEU A 47 -13.85 -7.51 10.97
CA LEU A 47 -14.81 -7.18 12.01
C LEU A 47 -16.06 -8.05 11.89
N ASN A 48 -16.36 -8.77 12.95
CA ASN A 48 -17.59 -9.53 13.05
C ASN A 48 -18.77 -8.61 13.38
N LEU A 49 -19.81 -8.60 12.52
CA LEU A 49 -21.00 -7.77 12.69
C LEU A 49 -21.69 -8.00 14.05
N ALA A 50 -21.78 -9.23 14.52
CA ALA A 50 -22.34 -9.53 15.85
C ALA A 50 -21.54 -8.81 16.95
N SER A 51 -20.21 -8.81 16.85
CA SER A 51 -19.36 -8.09 17.80
C SER A 51 -19.58 -6.58 17.79
N TYR A 52 -19.84 -6.02 16.63
CA TYR A 52 -20.10 -4.58 16.47
C TYR A 52 -21.38 -4.17 17.19
N TYR A 53 -22.45 -4.98 17.14
CA TYR A 53 -23.72 -4.69 17.79
C TYR A 53 -23.74 -5.04 19.28
N ASP A 54 -23.15 -6.17 19.65
CA ASP A 54 -23.24 -6.71 21.01
C ASP A 54 -22.19 -6.13 21.96
N ILE A 55 -21.09 -5.58 21.43
CA ILE A 55 -19.97 -5.12 22.24
C ILE A 55 -19.70 -3.63 21.98
N PRO A 56 -20.13 -2.73 22.87
CA PRO A 56 -19.92 -1.28 22.72
C PRO A 56 -18.45 -0.88 22.52
N TYR A 57 -17.56 -1.65 23.07
CA TYR A 57 -16.11 -1.53 22.91
C TYR A 57 -15.68 -1.71 21.45
N VAL A 58 -16.19 -2.72 20.73
CA VAL A 58 -15.86 -2.99 19.33
C VAL A 58 -16.33 -1.84 18.44
N LYS A 59 -17.54 -1.32 18.70
CA LYS A 59 -18.06 -0.14 17.99
C LYS A 59 -17.16 1.06 18.14
N LYS A 60 -16.68 1.37 19.36
CA LYS A 60 -15.76 2.49 19.62
C LYS A 60 -14.42 2.29 18.92
N LEU A 61 -13.91 1.06 18.89
CA LEU A 61 -12.65 0.74 18.22
C LEU A 61 -12.77 0.86 16.70
N TYR A 62 -13.88 0.43 16.12
CA TYR A 62 -14.18 0.57 14.70
C TYR A 62 -14.28 2.04 14.29
N THR A 63 -15.02 2.86 15.06
CA THR A 63 -15.10 4.30 14.82
C THR A 63 -13.71 4.95 14.83
N TYR A 64 -12.86 4.52 15.75
CA TYR A 64 -11.47 4.99 15.81
C TYR A 64 -10.65 4.55 14.58
N ALA A 65 -10.82 3.30 14.11
CA ALA A 65 -10.18 2.82 12.88
C ALA A 65 -10.57 3.67 11.66
N LEU A 66 -11.87 3.94 11.50
CA LEU A 66 -12.37 4.81 10.42
C LEU A 66 -11.79 6.23 10.48
N ALA A 67 -11.65 6.79 11.68
CA ALA A 67 -11.03 8.10 11.86
C ALA A 67 -9.54 8.10 11.44
N LEU A 68 -8.78 7.06 11.78
CA LEU A 68 -7.40 6.89 11.34
C LEU A 68 -7.30 6.80 9.82
N ILE A 69 -8.16 6.01 9.19
CA ILE A 69 -8.22 5.83 7.73
C ILE A 69 -8.49 7.17 7.06
N LYS A 70 -9.52 7.89 7.52
CA LYS A 70 -9.92 9.19 6.95
C LYS A 70 -8.83 10.26 7.07
N SER A 71 -8.10 10.28 8.18
CA SER A 71 -7.00 11.23 8.40
C SER A 71 -5.72 10.91 7.63
N GLY A 72 -5.56 9.67 7.18
CA GLY A 72 -4.32 9.18 6.59
C GLY A 72 -4.18 9.41 5.08
N GLY A 73 -5.23 9.85 4.36
CA GLY A 73 -5.18 10.03 2.90
C GLY A 73 -4.85 8.74 2.14
N ILE A 74 -5.23 7.58 2.69
CA ILE A 74 -4.90 6.25 2.14
C ILE A 74 -6.02 5.73 1.24
N TRP A 75 -5.61 4.95 0.26
CA TRP A 75 -6.54 4.22 -0.59
C TRP A 75 -7.24 3.10 0.20
N VAL A 76 -8.56 3.05 0.09
CA VAL A 76 -9.41 2.05 0.77
C VAL A 76 -10.19 1.26 -0.29
N PRO A 77 -9.54 0.30 -0.95
CA PRO A 77 -10.19 -0.49 -1.97
C PRO A 77 -11.07 -1.60 -1.39
N THR A 78 -12.02 -2.04 -2.18
CA THR A 78 -12.62 -3.37 -2.00
C THR A 78 -11.57 -4.46 -2.28
N ALA A 79 -11.82 -5.68 -1.83
CA ALA A 79 -10.96 -6.84 -2.11
C ALA A 79 -10.78 -7.06 -3.62
N ASN A 80 -11.86 -6.85 -4.40
CA ASN A 80 -11.81 -6.99 -5.85
C ASN A 80 -10.94 -5.93 -6.51
N GLU A 81 -11.09 -4.66 -6.15
CA GLU A 81 -10.27 -3.56 -6.67
C GLU A 81 -8.78 -3.76 -6.35
N LEU A 82 -8.46 -4.19 -5.12
CA LEU A 82 -7.10 -4.48 -4.72
C LEU A 82 -6.52 -5.66 -5.51
N SER A 83 -7.31 -6.73 -5.71
CA SER A 83 -6.90 -7.90 -6.51
C SER A 83 -6.63 -7.52 -7.98
N LEU A 84 -7.52 -6.73 -8.58
CA LEU A 84 -7.36 -6.23 -9.95
C LEU A 84 -6.11 -5.35 -10.08
N TRP A 85 -5.88 -4.47 -9.12
CA TRP A 85 -4.69 -3.62 -9.09
C TRP A 85 -3.40 -4.45 -8.98
N TRP A 86 -3.38 -5.45 -8.09
CA TRP A 86 -2.23 -6.35 -7.97
C TRP A 86 -1.96 -7.16 -9.24
N ASN A 87 -3.00 -7.67 -9.88
CA ASN A 87 -2.85 -8.37 -11.15
C ASN A 87 -2.18 -7.49 -12.21
N LYS A 88 -2.66 -6.26 -12.38
CA LYS A 88 -2.07 -5.30 -13.33
C LYS A 88 -0.61 -4.98 -12.95
N ARG A 89 -0.35 -4.69 -11.67
CA ARG A 89 0.99 -4.40 -11.17
C ARG A 89 1.96 -5.55 -11.42
N ASN A 90 1.53 -6.79 -11.21
CA ASN A 90 2.39 -7.98 -11.38
C ASN A 90 2.70 -8.29 -12.85
N ARG A 91 1.98 -7.70 -13.79
CA ARG A 91 2.25 -7.82 -15.23
C ARG A 91 3.24 -6.78 -15.74
N VAL A 92 3.55 -5.76 -14.96
CA VAL A 92 4.59 -4.79 -15.30
C VAL A 92 5.93 -5.50 -15.40
N THR A 93 6.62 -5.31 -16.50
CA THR A 93 7.96 -5.87 -16.73
C THR A 93 9.00 -4.78 -16.57
N ILE A 94 10.04 -5.06 -15.79
CA ILE A 94 11.14 -4.14 -15.55
C ILE A 94 12.42 -4.82 -16.02
N ASN A 95 13.13 -4.16 -16.94
CA ASN A 95 14.45 -4.56 -17.41
C ASN A 95 15.46 -3.50 -16.97
N GLU A 96 16.52 -3.92 -16.32
CA GLU A 96 17.57 -3.06 -15.78
C GLU A 96 18.89 -3.36 -16.47
N THR A 97 19.58 -2.31 -16.88
CA THR A 97 20.96 -2.31 -17.32
C THR A 97 21.77 -1.37 -16.43
N GLU A 98 23.07 -1.26 -16.65
CA GLU A 98 23.94 -0.39 -15.84
C GLU A 98 23.53 1.10 -15.87
N TYR A 99 22.93 1.56 -16.98
CA TYR A 99 22.62 2.99 -17.19
C TYR A 99 21.15 3.28 -17.51
N GLU A 100 20.33 2.25 -17.59
CA GLU A 100 18.94 2.38 -18.00
C GLU A 100 18.03 1.37 -17.32
N ILE A 101 16.85 1.83 -16.88
CA ILE A 101 15.76 0.99 -16.41
C ILE A 101 14.59 1.19 -17.35
N SER A 102 14.21 0.16 -18.10
CA SER A 102 13.03 0.19 -18.95
C SER A 102 11.86 -0.52 -18.28
N ILE A 103 10.68 0.10 -18.32
CA ILE A 103 9.46 -0.38 -17.66
C ILE A 103 8.37 -0.49 -18.70
N PHE A 104 7.89 -1.69 -18.96
CA PHE A 104 6.74 -1.93 -19.83
C PHE A 104 5.47 -2.12 -19.00
N PHE A 105 4.43 -1.38 -19.33
CA PHE A 105 3.12 -1.39 -18.70
C PHE A 105 2.08 -1.99 -19.65
N PRO A 106 1.70 -3.26 -19.49
CA PRO A 106 0.72 -3.90 -20.38
C PRO A 106 -0.72 -3.46 -20.12
N ASP A 107 -0.98 -2.79 -19.01
CA ASP A 107 -2.31 -2.35 -18.60
C ASP A 107 -2.31 -0.86 -18.22
N ASN A 108 -3.51 -0.24 -18.24
CA ASN A 108 -3.71 1.04 -17.61
C ASN A 108 -3.47 0.92 -16.10
N LEU A 109 -2.56 1.73 -15.57
CA LEU A 109 -2.23 1.79 -14.14
C LEU A 109 -2.32 3.23 -13.63
N GLU A 110 -2.88 3.36 -12.43
CA GLU A 110 -2.89 4.60 -11.67
C GLU A 110 -1.95 4.49 -10.47
N ASN A 111 -1.22 5.58 -10.21
CA ASN A 111 -0.37 5.70 -9.01
C ASN A 111 0.68 4.59 -8.85
N PHE A 112 1.31 4.16 -9.96
CA PHE A 112 2.42 3.23 -9.91
C PHE A 112 3.68 3.93 -9.39
N THR A 113 4.35 3.35 -8.40
CA THR A 113 5.60 3.90 -7.85
C THR A 113 6.68 2.84 -7.83
N LEU A 114 7.84 3.18 -8.39
CA LEU A 114 9.05 2.39 -8.34
C LEU A 114 10.02 2.99 -7.32
N LYS A 115 10.56 2.16 -6.45
CA LYS A 115 11.70 2.53 -5.59
C LYS A 115 12.97 1.96 -6.21
N ILE A 116 13.89 2.85 -6.58
CA ILE A 116 15.19 2.44 -7.10
C ILE A 116 16.16 2.32 -5.91
N ILE A 117 16.82 1.19 -5.75
CA ILE A 117 17.80 0.93 -4.69
C ILE A 117 19.19 1.20 -5.26
N ASN A 118 20.08 1.83 -4.49
CA ASN A 118 21.45 2.18 -4.90
C ASN A 118 21.51 3.16 -6.08
N ILE A 119 20.84 4.30 -5.92
CA ILE A 119 20.71 5.26 -7.03
C ILE A 119 22.03 5.93 -7.36
N LYS A 120 22.42 5.75 -8.61
CA LYS A 120 23.05 6.75 -9.45
C LYS A 120 22.01 7.82 -9.80
N ASN A 121 22.36 9.09 -9.83
CA ASN A 121 21.42 10.17 -10.10
C ASN A 121 20.62 9.91 -11.39
N ILE A 122 19.30 10.08 -11.36
CA ILE A 122 18.44 10.00 -12.53
C ILE A 122 18.78 11.16 -13.44
N LYS A 123 19.13 10.87 -14.69
CA LYS A 123 19.43 11.85 -15.74
C LYS A 123 18.14 12.37 -16.38
N GLU A 124 17.28 11.46 -16.80
CA GLU A 124 16.01 11.78 -17.48
C GLU A 124 15.03 10.61 -17.40
N ILE A 125 13.75 10.89 -17.60
CA ILE A 125 12.69 9.89 -17.75
C ILE A 125 11.95 10.17 -19.05
N LEU A 126 11.81 9.15 -19.88
CA LEU A 126 11.20 9.22 -21.20
C LEU A 126 9.96 8.33 -21.28
N GLY A 127 9.08 8.64 -22.22
CA GLY A 127 7.90 7.82 -22.58
C GLY A 127 6.67 8.10 -21.73
N VAL A 128 6.74 7.98 -20.41
CA VAL A 128 5.60 8.21 -19.51
C VAL A 128 5.94 9.32 -18.50
N PRO A 129 5.06 10.32 -18.32
CA PRO A 129 5.28 11.37 -17.32
C PRO A 129 5.43 10.80 -15.91
N ALA A 130 6.45 11.23 -15.20
CA ALA A 130 6.76 10.77 -13.86
C ALA A 130 7.23 11.90 -12.95
N LYS A 131 7.02 11.74 -11.65
CA LYS A 131 7.55 12.60 -10.58
C LYS A 131 8.64 11.84 -9.83
N VAL A 132 9.76 12.52 -9.60
CA VAL A 132 10.90 11.97 -8.85
C VAL A 132 10.98 12.64 -7.49
N GLU A 133 10.98 11.83 -6.43
CA GLU A 133 11.19 12.28 -5.05
C GLU A 133 12.24 11.38 -4.37
N GLY A 134 13.45 11.87 -4.25
CA GLY A 134 14.58 11.06 -3.78
C GLY A 134 14.78 9.83 -4.66
N ASN A 135 14.62 8.65 -4.08
CA ASN A 135 14.73 7.37 -4.79
C ASN A 135 13.40 6.76 -5.27
N MET A 136 12.35 7.57 -5.28
CA MET A 136 11.04 7.16 -5.73
C MET A 136 10.69 7.81 -7.06
N VAL A 137 10.27 7.00 -8.02
CA VAL A 137 9.73 7.44 -9.30
C VAL A 137 8.25 7.05 -9.33
N SER A 138 7.38 8.06 -9.41
CA SER A 138 5.93 7.88 -9.36
C SER A 138 5.29 8.26 -10.70
N PHE A 139 4.48 7.37 -11.23
CA PHE A 139 3.70 7.54 -12.45
C PHE A 139 2.22 7.67 -12.06
N SER A 140 1.62 8.83 -12.28
CA SER A 140 0.23 9.10 -11.83
C SER A 140 -0.80 8.37 -12.68
N ASN A 141 -0.66 8.43 -14.00
CA ASN A 141 -1.54 7.77 -14.96
C ASN A 141 -0.68 7.16 -16.07
N VAL A 142 -0.78 5.87 -16.24
CA VAL A 142 -0.05 5.12 -17.27
C VAL A 142 -1.06 4.44 -18.18
N ASN A 143 -0.94 4.67 -19.47
CA ASN A 143 -1.76 3.97 -20.46
C ASN A 143 -1.23 2.56 -20.72
N ALA A 144 -2.13 1.66 -21.14
CA ALA A 144 -1.73 0.33 -21.59
C ALA A 144 -0.72 0.41 -22.74
N ASP A 145 0.11 -0.60 -22.85
CA ASP A 145 1.16 -0.76 -23.85
C ASP A 145 2.19 0.39 -23.88
N SER A 146 2.33 1.10 -22.75
CA SER A 146 3.33 2.18 -22.63
C SER A 146 4.68 1.65 -22.14
N ILE A 147 5.74 2.35 -22.53
CA ILE A 147 7.10 2.11 -22.06
C ILE A 147 7.62 3.39 -21.41
N ALA A 148 8.10 3.28 -20.19
CA ALA A 148 8.90 4.31 -19.54
C ALA A 148 10.37 3.90 -19.51
N VAL A 149 11.26 4.84 -19.78
CA VAL A 149 12.71 4.63 -19.74
C VAL A 149 13.33 5.62 -18.78
N ILE A 150 13.97 5.12 -17.74
CA ILE A 150 14.72 5.92 -16.76
C ILE A 150 16.20 5.78 -17.09
N ARG A 151 16.83 6.86 -17.49
CA ARG A 151 18.28 6.89 -17.74
C ARG A 151 19.02 7.39 -16.50
N LEU A 152 20.12 6.72 -16.20
CA LEU A 152 20.98 7.02 -15.08
C LEU A 152 22.23 7.75 -15.56
N ASN A 153 22.80 8.62 -14.71
CA ASN A 153 24.09 9.24 -15.03
C ASN A 153 25.20 8.20 -15.04
N GLN A 154 26.08 8.29 -16.01
CA GLN A 154 27.37 7.60 -15.95
C GLN A 154 28.19 8.25 -14.83
N GLU A 155 28.79 7.46 -13.94
CA GLU A 155 29.86 8.00 -13.09
C GLU A 155 31.08 8.27 -13.99
N LEU A 156 31.53 9.52 -13.96
CA LEU A 156 32.79 9.93 -14.57
C LEU A 156 33.97 9.41 -13.75
#